data_5ae121d95ec0f5012a8fa65158944a8f
#
_entry.id   5ae121d95ec0f5012a8fa65158944a8f
#
_cell.length_a   1.000
_cell.length_b   1.000
_cell.length_c   1.000
_cell.angle_alpha   90.00
_cell.angle_beta   90.00
_cell.angle_gamma   90.00
#
_symmetry.space_group_name_H-M   'P 1'
#
loop_
_entity.id
_entity.type
_entity.pdbx_description
1 polymer ?
#
loop_
_entity_poly.entity_id
_entity_poly.type
_entity_poly.pdbx_seq_one_letter_code
_entity_poly.pdbx_strand_id
1 'polypeptide(L)'
;THECSVSQYGYEYGEDEWITLQKATKGNNGGINIVLLGDGFNAKDIASGKYLNDIKQEVEYFFGIEPYKTYRDYFNVYTAIPLSTESGVGTVNTIRYNRFNTTFTGGVGLKADYDEVFNYALGAPTVNKGNLNQTLIIMVPNSTDYGGICQMWEDGSAIAFCPQSTYGYPLDTRGVIQHEAGGHGFGKLGDEYIYHNAFIDFCDCTCCGHV
;
A
#
# COMPACT_ATOMS: atom_id res chain seq x y z
N THR A 1 -18.93 7.41 -24.18
CA THR A 1 -19.98 7.09 -23.21
C THR A 1 -19.71 5.68 -22.71
N HIS A 2 -18.95 5.54 -21.63
CA HIS A 2 -18.90 4.28 -20.90
C HIS A 2 -20.24 4.13 -20.20
N GLU A 3 -21.05 3.18 -20.65
CA GLU A 3 -22.19 2.73 -19.90
C GLU A 3 -21.66 2.09 -18.61
N CYS A 4 -22.14 2.62 -17.48
CA CYS A 4 -21.93 2.03 -16.19
C CYS A 4 -22.65 0.67 -16.19
N SER A 5 -21.95 -0.39 -16.59
CA SER A 5 -22.46 -1.73 -16.47
C SER A 5 -22.48 -2.07 -14.99
N VAL A 6 -23.66 -2.32 -14.42
CA VAL A 6 -23.77 -3.02 -13.14
C VAL A 6 -22.86 -4.24 -13.27
N SER A 7 -21.86 -4.31 -12.39
CA SER A 7 -20.85 -5.37 -12.46
C SER A 7 -21.57 -6.71 -12.57
N GLN A 8 -21.16 -7.52 -13.54
CA GLN A 8 -21.73 -8.86 -13.75
C GLN A 8 -21.62 -9.76 -12.49
N TYR A 9 -20.91 -9.30 -11.48
CA TYR A 9 -20.65 -9.97 -10.21
C TYR A 9 -21.53 -9.43 -9.05
N GLY A 10 -22.34 -8.38 -9.27
CA GLY A 10 -23.35 -7.91 -8.30
C GLY A 10 -22.80 -7.14 -7.10
N TYR A 11 -21.58 -6.58 -7.18
CA TYR A 11 -21.08 -5.69 -6.12
C TYR A 11 -21.29 -4.21 -6.48
N GLU A 12 -21.29 -3.34 -5.46
CA GLU A 12 -21.66 -1.93 -5.53
C GLU A 12 -20.78 -1.09 -6.49
N TYR A 13 -19.50 -1.47 -6.61
CA TYR A 13 -18.50 -0.75 -7.41
C TYR A 13 -18.03 -1.61 -8.58
N GLY A 14 -17.77 -0.96 -9.72
CA GLY A 14 -17.19 -1.60 -10.91
C GLY A 14 -15.70 -1.90 -10.76
N GLU A 15 -15.21 -2.81 -11.61
CA GLU A 15 -13.77 -3.03 -11.77
C GLU A 15 -13.09 -1.71 -12.15
N ASP A 16 -11.92 -1.44 -11.57
CA ASP A 16 -11.13 -0.22 -11.77
C ASP A 16 -11.84 1.09 -11.36
N GLU A 17 -13.02 1.02 -10.72
CA GLU A 17 -13.70 2.20 -10.18
C GLU A 17 -12.97 2.75 -8.95
N TRP A 18 -12.75 4.07 -8.94
CA TRP A 18 -12.09 4.75 -7.83
C TRP A 18 -13.05 5.13 -6.72
N ILE A 19 -12.71 4.77 -5.51
CA ILE A 19 -13.47 5.01 -4.29
C ILE A 19 -12.69 5.99 -3.41
N THR A 20 -13.32 7.09 -3.03
CA THR A 20 -12.78 8.01 -2.04
C THR A 20 -13.19 7.55 -0.64
N LEU A 21 -12.25 7.01 0.12
CA LEU A 21 -12.49 6.57 1.50
C LEU A 21 -12.45 7.75 2.47
N GLN A 22 -11.61 8.76 2.19
CA GLN A 22 -11.47 9.96 3.00
C GLN A 22 -11.03 11.14 2.12
N LYS A 23 -11.54 12.33 2.41
CA LYS A 23 -11.06 13.60 1.86
C LYS A 23 -10.39 14.43 2.93
N ALA A 24 -9.27 15.04 2.59
CA ALA A 24 -8.63 16.03 3.45
C ALA A 24 -9.56 17.22 3.67
N THR A 25 -9.67 17.65 4.93
CA THR A 25 -10.42 18.84 5.33
C THR A 25 -9.49 19.98 5.78
N LYS A 26 -8.21 19.68 5.88
CA LYS A 26 -7.13 20.62 6.25
C LYS A 26 -6.00 20.54 5.22
N GLY A 27 -5.16 21.57 5.20
CA GLY A 27 -4.02 21.70 4.28
C GLY A 27 -4.30 22.65 3.12
N ASN A 28 -3.26 23.41 2.72
CA ASN A 28 -3.39 24.50 1.73
C ASN A 28 -3.33 24.00 0.28
N ASN A 29 -2.89 22.77 0.01
CA ASN A 29 -2.60 22.25 -1.32
C ASN A 29 -3.43 20.98 -1.66
N GLY A 30 -4.65 20.87 -1.12
CA GLY A 30 -5.54 19.73 -1.45
C GLY A 30 -5.27 18.46 -0.65
N GLY A 31 -4.36 18.48 0.32
CA GLY A 31 -4.06 17.35 1.22
C GLY A 31 -2.95 16.42 0.72
N ILE A 32 -2.60 15.45 1.55
CA ILE A 32 -1.61 14.41 1.30
C ILE A 32 -2.33 13.18 0.77
N ASN A 33 -1.85 12.58 -0.30
CA ASN A 33 -2.52 11.44 -0.91
C ASN A 33 -1.99 10.11 -0.39
N ILE A 34 -2.92 9.23 -0.03
CA ILE A 34 -2.68 7.81 0.22
C ILE A 34 -3.54 7.02 -0.77
N VAL A 35 -2.94 6.07 -1.44
CA VAL A 35 -3.61 5.14 -2.36
C VAL A 35 -3.42 3.72 -1.83
N LEU A 36 -4.51 3.04 -1.49
CA LEU A 36 -4.47 1.63 -1.12
C LEU A 36 -4.95 0.79 -2.31
N LEU A 37 -4.17 -0.21 -2.68
CA LEU A 37 -4.48 -1.13 -3.78
C LEU A 37 -4.35 -2.57 -3.28
N GLY A 38 -5.41 -3.35 -3.39
CA GLY A 38 -5.33 -4.78 -3.11
C GLY A 38 -4.84 -5.58 -4.31
N ASP A 39 -4.20 -6.70 -4.07
CA ASP A 39 -3.85 -7.66 -5.11
C ASP A 39 -4.16 -9.09 -4.70
N GLY A 40 -4.54 -9.94 -5.65
CA GLY A 40 -5.00 -11.29 -5.37
C GLY A 40 -6.43 -11.37 -4.84
N PHE A 41 -7.26 -10.37 -5.08
CA PHE A 41 -8.70 -10.41 -4.77
C PHE A 41 -9.47 -10.70 -6.05
N ASN A 42 -10.10 -11.88 -6.11
CA ASN A 42 -10.94 -12.26 -7.23
C ASN A 42 -12.39 -11.75 -7.06
N ALA A 43 -13.23 -11.99 -8.07
CA ALA A 43 -14.62 -11.54 -8.04
C ALA A 43 -15.41 -12.03 -6.82
N LYS A 44 -15.10 -13.22 -6.30
CA LYS A 44 -15.77 -13.78 -5.09
C LYS A 44 -15.33 -13.02 -3.84
N ASP A 45 -14.05 -12.70 -3.70
CA ASP A 45 -13.51 -11.92 -2.58
C ASP A 45 -14.13 -10.51 -2.56
N ILE A 46 -14.28 -9.90 -3.73
CA ILE A 46 -14.88 -8.58 -3.88
C ILE A 46 -16.38 -8.63 -3.57
N ALA A 47 -17.13 -9.56 -4.17
CA ALA A 47 -18.57 -9.72 -3.96
C ALA A 47 -18.94 -10.06 -2.50
N SER A 48 -18.06 -10.74 -1.76
CA SER A 48 -18.23 -11.00 -0.33
C SER A 48 -18.02 -9.79 0.57
N GLY A 49 -17.51 -8.69 0.02
CA GLY A 49 -17.11 -7.50 0.77
C GLY A 49 -15.74 -7.61 1.43
N LYS A 50 -15.05 -8.76 1.29
CA LYS A 50 -13.73 -8.99 1.90
C LYS A 50 -12.75 -7.88 1.53
N TYR A 51 -12.61 -7.57 0.23
CA TYR A 51 -11.71 -6.54 -0.26
C TYR A 51 -11.87 -5.20 0.46
N LEU A 52 -13.09 -4.62 0.41
CA LEU A 52 -13.33 -3.30 1.00
C LEU A 52 -13.22 -3.29 2.52
N ASN A 53 -13.57 -4.41 3.18
CA ASN A 53 -13.40 -4.53 4.62
C ASN A 53 -11.91 -4.52 5.00
N ASP A 54 -11.10 -5.29 4.28
CA ASP A 54 -9.66 -5.37 4.49
C ASP A 54 -9.00 -4.00 4.26
N ILE A 55 -9.29 -3.35 3.14
CA ILE A 55 -8.78 -2.00 2.83
C ILE A 55 -9.16 -0.99 3.91
N LYS A 56 -10.43 -0.96 4.34
CA LYS A 56 -10.88 -0.04 5.40
C LYS A 56 -10.18 -0.30 6.72
N GLN A 57 -9.93 -1.55 7.05
CA GLN A 57 -9.21 -1.93 8.26
C GLN A 57 -7.76 -1.44 8.23
N GLU A 58 -7.07 -1.58 7.08
CA GLU A 58 -5.72 -1.05 6.89
C GLU A 58 -5.67 0.47 7.12
N VAL A 59 -6.66 1.20 6.59
CA VAL A 59 -6.76 2.66 6.83
C VAL A 59 -6.84 2.98 8.32
N GLU A 60 -7.69 2.26 9.07
CA GLU A 60 -7.82 2.49 10.51
C GLU A 60 -6.54 2.10 11.29
N TYR A 61 -5.83 1.08 10.86
CA TYR A 61 -4.55 0.71 11.46
C TYR A 61 -3.47 1.76 11.18
N PHE A 62 -3.38 2.30 9.95
CA PHE A 62 -2.45 3.36 9.61
C PHE A 62 -2.68 4.61 10.47
N PHE A 63 -3.93 5.04 10.60
CA PHE A 63 -4.29 6.21 11.42
C PHE A 63 -4.42 5.88 12.91
N GLY A 64 -4.12 4.67 13.33
CA GLY A 64 -4.19 4.25 14.73
C GLY A 64 -3.03 4.73 15.61
N ILE A 65 -1.92 5.23 15.01
CA ILE A 65 -0.74 5.71 15.73
C ILE A 65 -0.43 7.19 15.43
N GLU A 66 0.32 7.81 16.33
CA GLU A 66 0.88 9.15 16.12
C GLU A 66 2.11 9.07 15.16
N PRO A 67 2.32 10.09 14.32
CA PRO A 67 1.56 11.35 14.24
C PRO A 67 0.31 11.26 13.35
N TYR A 68 0.06 10.16 12.65
CA TYR A 68 -0.99 10.00 11.63
C TYR A 68 -2.38 10.22 12.21
N LYS A 69 -2.60 9.78 13.46
CA LYS A 69 -3.87 9.98 14.17
C LYS A 69 -4.20 11.46 14.32
N THR A 70 -3.25 12.25 14.82
CA THR A 70 -3.44 13.71 15.01
C THR A 70 -3.61 14.46 13.70
N TYR A 71 -2.91 14.04 12.65
CA TYR A 71 -2.90 14.72 11.35
C TYR A 71 -3.83 14.09 10.32
N ARG A 72 -4.73 13.18 10.73
CA ARG A 72 -5.64 12.45 9.84
C ARG A 72 -6.39 13.37 8.87
N ASP A 73 -6.86 14.53 9.32
CA ASP A 73 -7.61 15.49 8.52
C ASP A 73 -6.85 16.10 7.33
N TYR A 74 -5.54 15.88 7.25
CA TYR A 74 -4.70 16.35 6.15
C TYR A 74 -4.60 15.36 4.99
N PHE A 75 -5.18 14.16 5.13
CA PHE A 75 -5.02 13.09 4.15
C PHE A 75 -6.27 12.86 3.31
N ASN A 76 -6.04 12.70 2.00
CA ASN A 76 -6.96 12.04 1.10
C ASN A 76 -6.61 10.55 1.05
N VAL A 77 -7.61 9.69 1.09
CA VAL A 77 -7.43 8.24 1.01
C VAL A 77 -8.30 7.70 -0.09
N TYR A 78 -7.67 7.03 -1.04
CA TYR A 78 -8.30 6.45 -2.20
C TYR A 78 -8.03 4.96 -2.29
N THR A 79 -8.98 4.24 -2.86
CA THR A 79 -8.81 2.87 -3.32
C THR A 79 -9.53 2.67 -4.64
N ALA A 80 -9.22 1.61 -5.35
CA ALA A 80 -10.00 1.14 -6.49
C ALA A 80 -10.25 -0.36 -6.32
N ILE A 81 -10.93 -1.00 -7.25
CA ILE A 81 -11.17 -2.45 -7.22
C ILE A 81 -10.35 -3.13 -8.33
N PRO A 82 -9.05 -3.40 -8.10
CA PRO A 82 -8.23 -4.11 -9.07
C PRO A 82 -8.57 -5.59 -9.03
N LEU A 83 -9.37 -6.05 -9.98
CA LEU A 83 -9.81 -7.44 -10.06
C LEU A 83 -8.65 -8.36 -10.45
N SER A 84 -8.34 -9.34 -9.62
CA SER A 84 -7.43 -10.43 -9.93
C SER A 84 -8.18 -11.67 -10.44
N THR A 85 -7.53 -12.45 -11.30
CA THR A 85 -8.14 -13.69 -11.82
C THR A 85 -8.27 -14.76 -10.73
N GLU A 86 -7.29 -14.80 -9.81
CA GLU A 86 -7.22 -15.78 -8.74
C GLU A 86 -7.25 -15.10 -7.37
N SER A 87 -7.73 -15.83 -6.36
CA SER A 87 -7.64 -15.41 -4.96
C SER A 87 -6.26 -15.76 -4.40
N GLY A 88 -5.69 -14.84 -3.61
CA GLY A 88 -4.36 -14.96 -3.03
C GLY A 88 -3.24 -14.46 -3.96
N VAL A 89 -2.05 -14.32 -3.41
CA VAL A 89 -0.85 -13.86 -4.13
C VAL A 89 0.15 -14.98 -4.35
N GLY A 90 1.11 -14.77 -5.24
CA GLY A 90 2.16 -15.74 -5.56
C GLY A 90 3.15 -15.95 -4.42
N THR A 91 3.88 -17.04 -4.50
CA THR A 91 5.03 -17.36 -3.63
C THR A 91 6.18 -17.88 -4.49
N VAL A 92 7.35 -18.13 -3.89
CA VAL A 92 8.49 -18.74 -4.60
C VAL A 92 8.14 -20.10 -5.25
N ASN A 93 7.11 -20.79 -4.76
CA ASN A 93 6.70 -22.11 -5.23
C ASN A 93 5.37 -22.10 -5.98
N THR A 94 4.66 -20.97 -5.99
CA THR A 94 3.31 -20.90 -6.56
C THR A 94 3.14 -19.62 -7.37
N ILE A 95 2.85 -19.78 -8.66
CA ILE A 95 2.49 -18.64 -9.51
C ILE A 95 0.99 -18.38 -9.35
N ARG A 96 0.61 -17.11 -9.18
CA ARG A 96 -0.76 -16.62 -9.20
C ARG A 96 -0.91 -15.52 -10.23
N TYR A 97 -2.05 -15.51 -10.91
CA TYR A 97 -2.37 -14.49 -11.90
C TYR A 97 -3.19 -13.38 -11.24
N ASN A 98 -2.48 -12.42 -10.69
CA ASN A 98 -3.02 -11.25 -9.98
C ASN A 98 -2.97 -10.02 -10.86
N ARG A 99 -3.63 -8.94 -10.43
CA ARG A 99 -3.65 -7.67 -11.16
C ARG A 99 -2.26 -7.03 -11.29
N PHE A 100 -1.47 -7.11 -10.21
CA PHE A 100 -0.13 -6.51 -10.12
C PHE A 100 0.99 -7.55 -9.98
N ASN A 101 0.69 -8.83 -10.15
CA ASN A 101 1.66 -9.93 -10.02
C ASN A 101 2.40 -9.94 -8.67
N THR A 102 1.69 -9.55 -7.59
CA THR A 102 2.27 -9.57 -6.25
C THR A 102 2.68 -10.97 -5.84
N THR A 103 3.91 -11.10 -5.35
CA THR A 103 4.51 -12.41 -5.04
C THR A 103 5.45 -12.28 -3.84
N PHE A 104 5.37 -13.22 -2.90
CA PHE A 104 6.38 -13.41 -1.88
C PHE A 104 7.67 -13.94 -2.50
N THR A 105 8.81 -13.29 -2.18
CA THR A 105 10.12 -13.61 -2.76
C THR A 105 10.94 -14.61 -1.94
N GLY A 106 10.35 -15.12 -0.86
CA GLY A 106 10.99 -15.91 0.18
C GLY A 106 11.24 -15.05 1.42
N GLY A 107 11.16 -15.65 2.60
CA GLY A 107 11.17 -14.89 3.85
C GLY A 107 9.99 -13.91 3.92
N VAL A 108 10.26 -12.67 4.32
CA VAL A 108 9.24 -11.62 4.54
C VAL A 108 9.03 -10.70 3.33
N GLY A 109 9.90 -10.77 2.32
CA GLY A 109 9.90 -9.85 1.18
C GLY A 109 8.77 -10.12 0.19
N LEU A 110 8.26 -9.05 -0.41
CA LEU A 110 7.30 -9.08 -1.51
C LEU A 110 7.79 -8.23 -2.68
N LYS A 111 7.27 -8.51 -3.87
CA LYS A 111 7.45 -7.72 -5.08
C LYS A 111 6.16 -7.70 -5.89
N ALA A 112 6.04 -6.74 -6.79
CA ALA A 112 4.97 -6.64 -7.78
C ALA A 112 5.52 -6.07 -9.09
N ASP A 113 4.65 -5.88 -10.07
CA ASP A 113 4.91 -5.03 -11.23
C ASP A 113 4.78 -3.56 -10.80
N TYR A 114 5.89 -2.95 -10.40
CA TYR A 114 5.90 -1.60 -9.85
C TYR A 114 5.41 -0.55 -10.84
N ASP A 115 5.76 -0.69 -12.12
CA ASP A 115 5.32 0.25 -13.16
C ASP A 115 3.81 0.21 -13.30
N GLU A 116 3.20 -0.98 -13.26
CA GLU A 116 1.75 -1.13 -13.31
C GLU A 116 1.08 -0.55 -12.05
N VAL A 117 1.66 -0.75 -10.86
CA VAL A 117 1.18 -0.15 -9.61
C VAL A 117 1.18 1.38 -9.69
N PHE A 118 2.28 1.98 -10.15
CA PHE A 118 2.37 3.43 -10.32
C PHE A 118 1.41 3.95 -11.38
N ASN A 119 1.32 3.29 -12.54
CA ASN A 119 0.39 3.67 -13.60
C ASN A 119 -1.06 3.61 -13.12
N TYR A 120 -1.39 2.58 -12.33
CA TYR A 120 -2.72 2.43 -11.77
C TYR A 120 -3.03 3.53 -10.75
N ALA A 121 -2.10 3.84 -9.85
CA ALA A 121 -2.26 4.89 -8.84
C ALA A 121 -2.49 6.29 -9.45
N LEU A 122 -1.98 6.56 -10.66
CA LEU A 122 -2.25 7.79 -11.39
C LEU A 122 -3.73 7.99 -11.77
N GLY A 123 -4.56 6.95 -11.69
CA GLY A 123 -6.01 7.05 -11.86
C GLY A 123 -6.75 7.64 -10.65
N ALA A 124 -6.12 7.73 -9.48
CA ALA A 124 -6.75 8.29 -8.29
C ALA A 124 -7.06 9.79 -8.45
N PRO A 125 -8.20 10.29 -7.91
CA PRO A 125 -8.75 11.60 -8.26
C PRO A 125 -7.82 12.81 -8.14
N THR A 126 -6.88 12.81 -7.20
CA THR A 126 -5.95 13.95 -6.97
C THR A 126 -4.49 13.58 -7.21
N VAL A 127 -4.22 12.37 -7.70
CA VAL A 127 -2.86 11.89 -8.00
C VAL A 127 -2.53 12.18 -9.46
N ASN A 128 -1.32 12.65 -9.70
CA ASN A 128 -0.80 12.91 -11.04
C ASN A 128 0.73 12.77 -11.03
N LYS A 129 1.35 12.84 -12.19
CA LYS A 129 2.81 12.68 -12.33
C LYS A 129 3.63 13.69 -11.52
N GLY A 130 3.06 14.87 -11.22
CA GLY A 130 3.75 15.92 -10.46
C GLY A 130 3.73 15.71 -8.94
N ASN A 131 2.87 14.83 -8.43
CA ASN A 131 2.75 14.55 -7.01
C ASN A 131 2.81 13.05 -6.66
N LEU A 132 3.10 12.20 -7.63
CA LEU A 132 3.19 10.75 -7.41
C LEU A 132 4.26 10.39 -6.37
N ASN A 133 5.39 11.08 -6.39
CA ASN A 133 6.48 10.91 -5.43
C ASN A 133 6.16 11.44 -4.02
N GLN A 134 5.06 12.15 -3.85
CA GLN A 134 4.51 12.61 -2.56
C GLN A 134 3.26 11.83 -2.16
N THR A 135 2.88 10.83 -2.96
CA THR A 135 1.74 9.96 -2.72
C THR A 135 2.23 8.66 -2.09
N LEU A 136 1.73 8.31 -0.92
CA LEU A 136 2.00 7.01 -0.31
C LEU A 136 1.14 5.95 -0.99
N ILE A 137 1.76 4.94 -1.60
CA ILE A 137 1.06 3.79 -2.15
C ILE A 137 1.21 2.61 -1.19
N ILE A 138 0.10 2.02 -0.81
CA ILE A 138 0.04 0.85 0.06
C ILE A 138 -0.58 -0.31 -0.72
N MET A 139 0.22 -1.34 -0.95
CA MET A 139 -0.25 -2.59 -1.52
C MET A 139 -0.73 -3.51 -0.41
N VAL A 140 -1.96 -4.01 -0.54
CA VAL A 140 -2.60 -4.93 0.40
C VAL A 140 -2.75 -6.31 -0.28
N PRO A 141 -1.74 -7.18 -0.17
CA PRO A 141 -1.82 -8.53 -0.72
C PRO A 141 -2.89 -9.37 -0.01
N ASN A 142 -3.71 -10.08 -0.75
CA ASN A 142 -4.67 -11.04 -0.19
C ASN A 142 -3.94 -12.30 0.31
N SER A 143 -3.26 -12.17 1.44
CA SER A 143 -2.54 -13.23 2.12
C SER A 143 -2.56 -13.00 3.63
N THR A 144 -2.67 -14.08 4.38
CA THR A 144 -2.54 -14.09 5.84
C THR A 144 -1.13 -14.42 6.31
N ASP A 145 -0.22 -14.65 5.38
CA ASP A 145 1.18 -14.91 5.70
C ASP A 145 1.86 -13.63 6.19
N TYR A 146 2.75 -13.80 7.16
CA TYR A 146 3.57 -12.70 7.64
C TYR A 146 4.61 -12.27 6.58
N GLY A 147 4.72 -10.99 6.41
CA GLY A 147 5.69 -10.33 5.56
C GLY A 147 5.41 -8.84 5.54
N GLY A 148 6.26 -8.11 4.88
CA GLY A 148 6.18 -6.68 4.68
C GLY A 148 7.48 -6.19 4.04
N ILE A 149 7.38 -5.17 3.25
CA ILE A 149 8.53 -4.46 2.70
C ILE A 149 8.05 -3.11 2.16
N CYS A 150 8.84 -2.07 2.34
CA CYS A 150 8.65 -0.82 1.63
C CYS A 150 9.73 -0.63 0.57
N GLN A 151 9.32 -0.61 -0.69
CA GLN A 151 10.19 -0.22 -1.80
C GLN A 151 10.21 1.29 -1.90
N MET A 152 11.40 1.89 -1.89
CA MET A 152 11.60 3.34 -1.99
C MET A 152 12.53 3.67 -3.16
N TRP A 153 12.21 4.72 -3.89
CA TRP A 153 13.00 5.22 -5.02
C TRP A 153 13.68 6.55 -4.69
N GLU A 154 14.72 6.89 -5.43
CA GLU A 154 15.50 8.11 -5.23
C GLU A 154 14.68 9.39 -5.37
N ASP A 155 13.61 9.38 -6.17
CA ASP A 155 12.71 10.52 -6.34
C ASP A 155 11.75 10.74 -5.15
N GLY A 156 11.80 9.87 -4.15
CA GLY A 156 10.95 9.91 -2.96
C GLY A 156 9.66 9.07 -3.07
N SER A 157 9.36 8.49 -4.23
CA SER A 157 8.22 7.59 -4.36
C SER A 157 8.40 6.32 -3.52
N ALA A 158 7.29 5.73 -3.07
CA ALA A 158 7.32 4.54 -2.25
C ALA A 158 6.09 3.67 -2.46
N ILE A 159 6.30 2.35 -2.40
CA ILE A 159 5.24 1.33 -2.36
C ILE A 159 5.48 0.46 -1.14
N ALA A 160 4.56 0.52 -0.17
CA ALA A 160 4.59 -0.31 1.03
C ALA A 160 3.69 -1.54 0.84
N PHE A 161 4.23 -2.73 1.01
CA PHE A 161 3.49 -3.99 0.95
C PHE A 161 3.09 -4.42 2.36
N CYS A 162 1.79 -4.49 2.62
CA CYS A 162 1.21 -4.78 3.92
C CYS A 162 0.21 -5.93 3.79
N PRO A 163 0.66 -7.21 3.85
CA PRO A 163 -0.24 -8.36 3.85
C PRO A 163 -1.03 -8.45 5.16
N GLN A 164 -2.17 -9.14 5.10
CA GLN A 164 -3.10 -9.30 6.22
C GLN A 164 -2.65 -10.38 7.20
N SER A 165 -1.45 -10.22 7.75
CA SER A 165 -0.84 -11.16 8.68
C SER A 165 -1.72 -11.45 9.89
N THR A 166 -1.89 -12.73 10.20
CA THR A 166 -2.64 -13.20 11.37
C THR A 166 -1.76 -13.51 12.59
N TYR A 167 -0.49 -13.12 12.53
CA TYR A 167 0.41 -13.24 13.69
C TYR A 167 0.01 -12.27 14.81
N GLY A 168 0.64 -12.40 15.98
CA GLY A 168 0.47 -11.44 17.07
C GLY A 168 1.25 -10.14 16.83
N TYR A 169 0.78 -9.03 17.40
CA TYR A 169 1.50 -7.74 17.33
C TYR A 169 2.95 -7.88 17.85
N PRO A 170 3.94 -7.28 17.20
CA PRO A 170 3.87 -6.33 16.07
C PRO A 170 3.90 -6.97 14.69
N LEU A 171 3.77 -8.28 14.57
CA LEU A 171 3.84 -9.02 13.31
C LEU A 171 2.46 -9.20 12.66
N ASP A 172 1.41 -8.66 13.29
CA ASP A 172 0.06 -8.61 12.73
C ASP A 172 -0.05 -7.52 11.66
N THR A 173 -1.15 -7.52 10.92
CA THR A 173 -1.47 -6.51 9.90
C THR A 173 -1.27 -5.09 10.39
N ARG A 174 -1.69 -4.79 11.63
CA ARG A 174 -1.55 -3.47 12.24
C ARG A 174 -0.08 -3.06 12.40
N GLY A 175 0.75 -3.95 12.93
CA GLY A 175 2.18 -3.68 13.11
C GLY A 175 2.88 -3.52 11.76
N VAL A 176 2.55 -4.36 10.78
CA VAL A 176 3.13 -4.30 9.44
C VAL A 176 2.82 -2.97 8.75
N ILE A 177 1.56 -2.53 8.71
CA ILE A 177 1.22 -1.25 8.03
C ILE A 177 1.84 -0.04 8.75
N GLN A 178 1.92 -0.08 10.09
CA GLN A 178 2.57 0.99 10.85
C GLN A 178 4.07 1.07 10.57
N HIS A 179 4.72 -0.07 10.39
CA HIS A 179 6.14 -0.16 10.08
C HIS A 179 6.43 0.20 8.62
N GLU A 180 5.84 -0.53 7.67
CA GLU A 180 6.16 -0.40 6.25
C GLU A 180 5.60 0.90 5.65
N ALA A 181 4.32 1.19 5.87
CA ALA A 181 3.70 2.36 5.29
C ALA A 181 3.96 3.62 6.12
N GLY A 182 3.80 3.55 7.45
CA GLY A 182 4.01 4.69 8.34
C GLY A 182 5.49 5.01 8.51
N GLY A 183 6.30 4.03 8.91
CA GLY A 183 7.74 4.22 9.17
C GLY A 183 8.53 4.48 7.90
N HIS A 184 8.59 3.51 7.01
CA HIS A 184 9.41 3.64 5.79
C HIS A 184 8.73 4.48 4.71
N GLY A 185 7.51 4.11 4.29
CA GLY A 185 6.86 4.69 3.13
C GLY A 185 6.56 6.19 3.28
N PHE A 186 6.04 6.62 4.40
CA PHE A 186 5.73 8.02 4.69
C PHE A 186 6.85 8.73 5.45
N GLY A 187 7.28 8.14 6.58
CA GLY A 187 8.27 8.75 7.47
C GLY A 187 9.69 8.73 6.93
N LYS A 188 9.98 7.94 5.90
CA LYS A 188 11.31 7.74 5.30
C LYS A 188 12.37 7.33 6.35
N LEU A 189 11.93 6.60 7.37
CA LEU A 189 12.80 6.09 8.42
C LEU A 189 13.51 4.82 7.96
N GLY A 190 14.74 4.62 8.40
CA GLY A 190 15.47 3.36 8.24
C GLY A 190 15.13 2.39 9.36
N ASP A 191 15.43 1.10 9.15
CA ASP A 191 15.36 0.11 10.21
C ASP A 191 16.42 0.35 11.27
N GLU A 192 16.04 0.19 12.54
CA GLU A 192 16.97 0.28 13.67
C GLU A 192 17.60 -1.05 14.05
N TYR A 193 17.21 -2.15 13.38
CA TYR A 193 17.78 -3.47 13.64
C TYR A 193 18.82 -3.85 12.57
N ILE A 194 19.83 -4.60 13.01
CA ILE A 194 20.93 -5.04 12.14
C ILE A 194 20.65 -6.47 11.69
N TYR A 195 20.48 -6.68 10.38
CA TYR A 195 20.51 -8.01 9.78
C TYR A 195 21.97 -8.45 9.64
N HIS A 196 22.35 -9.48 10.38
CA HIS A 196 23.71 -10.04 10.45
C HIS A 196 24.77 -9.08 11.01
N ASN A 197 25.90 -9.62 11.49
CA ASN A 197 27.08 -8.91 12.00
C ASN A 197 27.84 -8.08 10.93
N ALA A 198 27.13 -7.50 9.97
CA ALA A 198 27.70 -6.49 9.10
C ALA A 198 27.90 -5.24 9.97
N PHE A 199 29.13 -4.92 10.30
CA PHE A 199 29.48 -3.59 10.74
C PHE A 199 28.92 -2.63 9.69
N ILE A 200 27.94 -1.82 10.10
CA ILE A 200 27.57 -0.66 9.31
C ILE A 200 28.80 0.24 9.41
N ASP A 201 29.53 0.38 8.32
CA ASP A 201 30.46 1.48 8.20
C ASP A 201 29.59 2.76 8.31
N PHE A 202 29.66 3.35 9.49
CA PHE A 202 28.94 4.57 9.79
C PHE A 202 29.37 5.63 8.79
N CYS A 203 28.45 6.00 7.95
CA CYS A 203 28.37 7.28 7.30
C CYS A 203 29.57 7.72 6.47
N ASP A 204 29.43 7.57 5.22
CA ASP A 204 29.73 8.68 4.37
C ASP A 204 28.56 9.68 4.40
N CYS A 205 28.40 10.38 5.53
CA CYS A 205 27.52 11.54 5.64
C CYS A 205 28.17 12.73 4.94
N THR A 206 28.34 12.64 3.63
CA THR A 206 28.74 13.79 2.81
C THR A 206 27.61 14.80 2.60
N CYS A 207 26.47 14.64 3.30
CA CYS A 207 25.32 15.56 3.24
C CYS A 207 25.27 16.61 4.34
N CYS A 208 26.22 16.66 5.28
CA CYS A 208 26.36 17.79 6.20
C CYS A 208 27.31 18.83 5.58
N GLY A 209 26.81 19.54 4.58
CA GLY A 209 27.47 20.73 4.08
C GLY A 209 27.57 21.78 5.19
N HIS A 210 28.75 22.29 5.36
CA HIS A 210 29.12 23.37 6.25
C HIS A 210 28.18 24.58 6.19
N VAL A 211 27.81 25.05 7.37
CA VAL A 211 27.61 26.48 7.63
C VAL A 211 28.87 27.04 8.27
#